data_ac6091d2b1b297dda6a7ccd8b5572120
#
_entry.id   ac6091d2b1b297dda6a7ccd8b5572120
#
_cell.length_a   1.000
_cell.length_b   1.000
_cell.length_c   1.000
_cell.angle_alpha   90.00
_cell.angle_beta   90.00
_cell.angle_gamma   90.00
#
_symmetry.space_group_name_H-M   'P 1'
#
loop_
_entity.id
_entity.type
_entity.pdbx_description
1 polymer ?
#
loop_
_entity_poly.entity_id
_entity_poly.type
_entity_poly.pdbx_seq_one_letter_code
_entity_poly.pdbx_strand_id
1 'polypeptide(L)'
;PRLVEKVADYSTDPAKLHEAGTFVFVIGLAWLITLFGFWRSRALGRLFLAMMITWLLLGTWGYRILEPLRTPRNVLAAAEQHIPPGGQLGMIDFREQFLLFSKRDFTHFSFFTGREQENRNAWLWMSETEDSYLLVADQIELPCFTKEGAIPVGTAHRDSYLLLTDEQMNPSCAPPDKVKRFTTPEPGSWQD
;
A
#
# COMPACT_ATOMS: atom_id res chain seq x y z
N PRO A 1 -7.53 -25.69 5.76
CA PRO A 1 -6.20 -25.48 5.20
C PRO A 1 -6.07 -24.17 4.41
N ARG A 2 -7.00 -23.85 3.49
CA ARG A 2 -6.95 -22.62 2.65
C ARG A 2 -7.02 -21.30 3.42
N LEU A 3 -7.62 -21.27 4.60
CA LEU A 3 -7.72 -20.06 5.42
C LEU A 3 -6.37 -19.72 6.10
N VAL A 4 -5.67 -20.74 6.58
CA VAL A 4 -4.36 -20.59 7.22
C VAL A 4 -3.31 -20.15 6.18
N GLU A 5 -3.36 -20.72 4.98
CA GLU A 5 -2.50 -20.36 3.86
C GLU A 5 -2.70 -18.91 3.42
N LYS A 6 -3.95 -18.46 3.29
CA LYS A 6 -4.27 -17.06 3.01
C LYS A 6 -3.90 -16.09 4.13
N VAL A 7 -3.93 -16.51 5.38
CA VAL A 7 -3.49 -15.69 6.52
C VAL A 7 -1.95 -15.62 6.58
N ALA A 8 -1.25 -16.70 6.20
CA ALA A 8 0.20 -16.70 6.09
C ALA A 8 0.70 -15.75 4.99
N ASP A 9 -0.02 -15.64 3.87
CA ASP A 9 0.26 -14.65 2.82
C ASP A 9 0.09 -13.20 3.29
N TYR A 10 -0.69 -12.96 4.37
CA TYR A 10 -0.94 -11.62 4.89
C TYR A 10 0.08 -11.12 5.92
N SER A 11 0.79 -12.00 6.57
CA SER A 11 1.86 -11.62 7.51
C SER A 11 2.73 -12.83 7.86
N THR A 12 3.99 -12.74 7.50
CA THR A 12 5.05 -13.64 7.98
C THR A 12 5.55 -13.25 9.38
N ASP A 13 5.05 -12.13 9.94
CA ASP A 13 5.43 -11.64 11.26
C ASP A 13 4.59 -12.31 12.36
N PRO A 14 5.19 -13.18 13.21
CA PRO A 14 4.49 -13.88 14.27
C PRO A 14 3.81 -12.93 15.28
N ALA A 15 4.38 -11.75 15.50
CA ALA A 15 3.82 -10.77 16.44
C ALA A 15 2.48 -10.21 15.94
N LYS A 16 2.38 -9.90 14.65
CA LYS A 16 1.13 -9.44 14.03
C LYS A 16 0.07 -10.52 14.01
N LEU A 17 0.48 -11.78 13.78
CA LEU A 17 -0.43 -12.92 13.82
C LEU A 17 -1.00 -13.13 15.24
N HIS A 18 -0.16 -12.97 16.26
CA HIS A 18 -0.56 -13.04 17.66
C HIS A 18 -1.52 -11.90 18.04
N GLU A 19 -1.24 -10.69 17.60
CA GLU A 19 -2.12 -9.52 17.83
C GLU A 19 -3.49 -9.73 17.18
N ALA A 20 -3.54 -10.19 15.94
CA ALA A 20 -4.78 -10.51 15.23
C ALA A 20 -5.56 -11.64 15.94
N GLY A 21 -4.88 -12.68 16.41
CA GLY A 21 -5.48 -13.76 17.19
C GLY A 21 -6.07 -13.27 18.51
N THR A 22 -5.35 -12.42 19.23
CA THR A 22 -5.80 -11.77 20.47
C THR A 22 -7.04 -10.92 20.23
N PHE A 23 -7.06 -10.15 19.15
CA PHE A 23 -8.21 -9.34 18.75
C PHE A 23 -9.47 -10.18 18.52
N VAL A 24 -9.36 -11.28 17.76
CA VAL A 24 -10.49 -12.20 17.51
C VAL A 24 -10.96 -12.84 18.82
N PHE A 25 -10.02 -13.24 19.69
CA PHE A 25 -10.34 -13.81 21.00
C PHE A 25 -11.11 -12.82 21.88
N VAL A 26 -10.68 -11.56 21.93
CA VAL A 26 -11.36 -10.50 22.71
C VAL A 26 -12.77 -10.24 22.20
N ILE A 27 -12.99 -10.22 20.88
CA ILE A 27 -14.34 -10.12 20.29
C ILE A 27 -15.18 -11.31 20.72
N GLY A 28 -14.67 -12.54 20.61
CA GLY A 28 -15.39 -13.76 21.02
C GLY A 28 -15.77 -13.72 22.50
N LEU A 29 -14.84 -13.32 23.37
CA LEU A 29 -15.09 -13.17 24.80
C LEU A 29 -16.15 -12.09 25.10
N ALA A 30 -16.08 -10.96 24.42
CA ALA A 30 -17.08 -9.89 24.55
C ALA A 30 -18.49 -10.37 24.16
N TRP A 31 -18.60 -11.18 23.12
CA TRP A 31 -19.86 -11.82 22.74
C TRP A 31 -20.36 -12.78 23.80
N LEU A 32 -19.52 -13.64 24.33
CA LEU A 32 -19.90 -14.57 25.41
C LEU A 32 -20.36 -13.82 26.64
N ILE A 33 -19.65 -12.80 27.09
CA ILE A 33 -20.03 -11.96 28.23
C ILE A 33 -21.40 -11.29 27.97
N THR A 34 -21.60 -10.75 26.77
CA THR A 34 -22.84 -10.07 26.41
C THR A 34 -24.05 -11.05 26.39
N LEU A 35 -23.87 -12.23 25.81
CA LEU A 35 -24.90 -13.22 25.67
C LEU A 35 -25.30 -13.85 27.04
N PHE A 36 -24.31 -14.14 27.87
CA PHE A 36 -24.53 -14.81 29.15
C PHE A 36 -24.71 -13.83 30.32
N GLY A 37 -23.94 -12.74 30.38
CA GLY A 37 -24.04 -11.75 31.46
C GLY A 37 -25.36 -10.98 31.48
N PHE A 38 -25.95 -10.79 30.30
CA PHE A 38 -27.23 -10.10 30.14
C PHE A 38 -28.39 -11.06 29.85
N TRP A 39 -28.32 -12.28 30.34
CA TRP A 39 -29.32 -13.33 30.08
C TRP A 39 -30.78 -12.89 30.34
N ARG A 40 -31.00 -12.02 31.34
CA ARG A 40 -32.33 -11.50 31.69
C ARG A 40 -32.84 -10.38 30.80
N SER A 41 -32.00 -9.82 29.91
CA SER A 41 -32.42 -8.78 28.99
C SER A 41 -33.09 -9.35 27.73
N ARG A 42 -33.79 -8.49 26.96
CA ARG A 42 -34.40 -8.88 25.70
C ARG A 42 -33.34 -9.32 24.71
N ALA A 43 -33.57 -10.40 23.96
CA ALA A 43 -32.62 -11.01 23.03
C ALA A 43 -32.06 -9.99 21.99
N LEU A 44 -32.95 -9.15 21.46
CA LEU A 44 -32.56 -8.08 20.52
C LEU A 44 -31.60 -7.06 21.14
N GLY A 45 -31.82 -6.68 22.41
CA GLY A 45 -30.92 -5.76 23.10
C GLY A 45 -29.51 -6.32 23.28
N ARG A 46 -29.40 -7.64 23.59
CA ARG A 46 -28.11 -8.33 23.69
C ARG A 46 -27.38 -8.36 22.36
N LEU A 47 -28.09 -8.71 21.29
CA LEU A 47 -27.52 -8.72 19.94
C LEU A 47 -27.01 -7.33 19.52
N PHE A 48 -27.85 -6.30 19.77
CA PHE A 48 -27.46 -4.92 19.47
C PHE A 48 -26.22 -4.50 20.26
N LEU A 49 -26.15 -4.80 21.55
CA LEU A 49 -24.99 -4.50 22.39
C LEU A 49 -23.72 -5.22 21.89
N ALA A 50 -23.82 -6.52 21.55
CA ALA A 50 -22.71 -7.29 21.01
C ALA A 50 -22.21 -6.70 19.68
N MET A 51 -23.12 -6.30 18.80
CA MET A 51 -22.76 -5.63 17.55
C MET A 51 -22.08 -4.28 17.79
N MET A 52 -22.59 -3.46 18.69
CA MET A 52 -21.98 -2.17 19.04
C MET A 52 -20.55 -2.34 19.57
N ILE A 53 -20.33 -3.31 20.46
CA ILE A 53 -19.00 -3.62 20.97
C ILE A 53 -18.07 -4.07 19.83
N THR A 54 -18.57 -4.93 18.94
CA THR A 54 -17.80 -5.39 17.77
C THR A 54 -17.41 -4.23 16.88
N TRP A 55 -18.35 -3.33 16.56
CA TRP A 55 -18.07 -2.14 15.76
C TRP A 55 -17.06 -1.21 16.42
N LEU A 56 -17.15 -1.02 17.73
CA LEU A 56 -16.17 -0.22 18.48
C LEU A 56 -14.77 -0.83 18.41
N LEU A 57 -14.66 -2.15 18.64
CA LEU A 57 -13.39 -2.86 18.59
C LEU A 57 -12.80 -2.88 17.17
N LEU A 58 -13.62 -3.09 16.15
CA LEU A 58 -13.19 -3.03 14.75
C LEU A 58 -12.76 -1.63 14.33
N GLY A 59 -13.51 -0.59 14.71
CA GLY A 59 -13.20 0.79 14.37
C GLY A 59 -11.97 1.37 15.07
N THR A 60 -11.57 0.79 16.19
CA THR A 60 -10.39 1.23 16.97
C THR A 60 -9.21 0.29 16.76
N TRP A 61 -9.23 -0.85 17.44
CA TRP A 61 -8.11 -1.79 17.44
C TRP A 61 -8.00 -2.57 16.12
N GLY A 62 -9.13 -3.06 15.59
CA GLY A 62 -9.14 -3.79 14.31
C GLY A 62 -8.64 -2.94 13.14
N TYR A 63 -8.98 -1.65 13.12
CA TYR A 63 -8.46 -0.73 12.11
C TYR A 63 -6.94 -0.60 12.17
N ARG A 64 -6.35 -0.49 13.37
CA ARG A 64 -4.88 -0.43 13.55
C ARG A 64 -4.17 -1.68 13.05
N ILE A 65 -4.77 -2.86 13.26
CA ILE A 65 -4.21 -4.13 12.75
C ILE A 65 -4.25 -4.18 11.21
N LEU A 66 -5.33 -3.67 10.61
CA LEU A 66 -5.55 -3.71 9.17
C LEU A 66 -4.88 -2.56 8.40
N GLU A 67 -4.59 -1.45 9.05
CA GLU A 67 -4.01 -0.27 8.42
C GLU A 67 -2.73 -0.60 7.62
N PRO A 68 -1.73 -1.30 8.17
CA PRO A 68 -0.49 -1.59 7.45
C PRO A 68 -0.68 -2.41 6.17
N LEU A 69 -1.78 -3.17 6.08
CA LEU A 69 -2.12 -3.99 4.92
C LEU A 69 -2.93 -3.23 3.86
N ARG A 70 -3.59 -2.15 4.27
CA ARG A 70 -4.53 -1.41 3.42
C ARG A 70 -3.98 -0.08 2.93
N THR A 71 -2.99 0.48 3.61
CA THR A 71 -2.44 1.78 3.25
C THR A 71 -1.04 1.65 2.66
N PRO A 72 -0.65 2.52 1.74
CA PRO A 72 0.70 2.53 1.18
C PRO A 72 1.74 3.17 2.11
N ARG A 73 1.35 3.54 3.34
CA ARG A 73 2.19 4.27 4.30
C ARG A 73 3.54 3.59 4.54
N ASN A 74 3.51 2.27 4.79
CA ASN A 74 4.73 1.52 5.09
C ASN A 74 5.61 1.35 3.84
N VAL A 75 5.00 1.16 2.67
CA VAL A 75 5.70 1.08 1.38
C VAL A 75 6.43 2.38 1.09
N LEU A 76 5.74 3.53 1.23
CA LEU A 76 6.37 4.83 1.04
C LEU A 76 7.44 5.12 2.10
N ALA A 77 7.19 4.79 3.36
CA ALA A 77 8.19 4.98 4.42
C ALA A 77 9.45 4.13 4.20
N ALA A 78 9.32 2.93 3.62
CA ALA A 78 10.45 2.11 3.25
C ALA A 78 11.16 2.66 2.00
N ALA A 79 10.42 3.09 0.97
CA ALA A 79 10.99 3.73 -0.21
C ALA A 79 11.80 4.99 0.15
N GLU A 80 11.28 5.82 1.05
CA GLU A 80 11.95 7.04 1.52
C GLU A 80 13.34 6.78 2.16
N GLN A 81 13.58 5.60 2.72
CA GLN A 81 14.89 5.24 3.28
C GLN A 81 15.97 5.04 2.22
N HIS A 82 15.56 4.79 0.98
CA HIS A 82 16.46 4.54 -0.16
C HIS A 82 16.60 5.76 -1.08
N ILE A 83 15.74 6.77 -0.93
CA ILE A 83 15.74 7.96 -1.78
C ILE A 83 16.46 9.09 -1.04
N PRO A 84 17.54 9.64 -1.61
CA PRO A 84 18.28 10.74 -0.99
C PRO A 84 17.43 12.03 -0.90
N PRO A 85 17.83 12.98 -0.05
CA PRO A 85 17.24 14.31 -0.06
C PRO A 85 17.33 14.95 -1.46
N GLY A 86 16.19 15.41 -1.99
CA GLY A 86 16.09 15.96 -3.34
C GLY A 86 15.80 14.94 -4.45
N GLY A 87 15.90 13.63 -4.16
CA GLY A 87 15.53 12.60 -5.13
C GLY A 87 14.03 12.62 -5.43
N GLN A 88 13.67 12.27 -6.66
CA GLN A 88 12.30 12.31 -7.16
C GLN A 88 11.67 10.92 -7.17
N LEU A 89 10.37 10.84 -6.85
CA LEU A 89 9.63 9.59 -6.83
C LEU A 89 8.54 9.59 -7.90
N GLY A 90 8.60 8.57 -8.77
CA GLY A 90 7.56 8.28 -9.75
C GLY A 90 6.83 6.97 -9.45
N MET A 91 5.68 6.75 -10.09
CA MET A 91 4.91 5.50 -9.95
C MET A 91 4.27 5.10 -11.27
N ILE A 92 4.42 3.82 -11.62
CA ILE A 92 3.63 3.14 -12.66
C ILE A 92 2.41 2.49 -11.99
N ASP A 93 1.28 2.50 -12.68
CA ASP A 93 -0.02 2.05 -12.15
C ASP A 93 -0.44 2.90 -10.93
N PHE A 94 -0.42 4.20 -11.15
CA PHE A 94 -0.67 5.20 -10.13
C PHE A 94 -2.00 4.98 -9.39
N ARG A 95 -1.94 5.08 -8.08
CA ARG A 95 -3.10 5.02 -7.17
C ARG A 95 -3.10 6.26 -6.27
N GLU A 96 -4.17 7.01 -6.30
CA GLU A 96 -4.33 8.29 -5.57
C GLU A 96 -4.00 8.20 -4.08
N GLN A 97 -4.21 7.03 -3.48
CA GLN A 97 -3.94 6.79 -2.06
C GLN A 97 -2.47 6.98 -1.68
N PHE A 98 -1.53 6.82 -2.63
CA PHE A 98 -0.12 7.05 -2.39
C PHE A 98 0.19 8.52 -2.14
N LEU A 99 -0.54 9.43 -2.76
CA LEU A 99 -0.36 10.87 -2.56
C LEU A 99 -0.57 11.30 -1.11
N LEU A 100 -1.51 10.67 -0.40
CA LEU A 100 -1.84 11.01 0.98
C LEU A 100 -0.70 10.77 1.98
N PHE A 101 0.26 9.93 1.61
CA PHE A 101 1.37 9.50 2.46
C PHE A 101 2.74 9.88 1.90
N SER A 102 2.79 10.48 0.72
CA SER A 102 4.04 10.98 0.12
C SER A 102 4.59 12.15 0.93
N LYS A 103 5.91 12.17 1.09
CA LYS A 103 6.65 13.26 1.74
C LYS A 103 7.46 14.09 0.75
N ARG A 104 7.20 13.89 -0.54
CA ARG A 104 7.87 14.57 -1.65
C ARG A 104 6.93 14.70 -2.83
N ASP A 105 7.33 15.48 -3.80
CA ASP A 105 6.65 15.53 -5.08
C ASP A 105 6.56 14.15 -5.69
N PHE A 106 5.41 13.85 -6.28
CA PHE A 106 5.08 12.52 -6.78
C PHE A 106 4.74 12.59 -8.27
N THR A 107 5.50 11.90 -9.09
CA THR A 107 5.30 11.88 -10.54
C THR A 107 4.54 10.63 -10.98
N HIS A 108 3.54 10.79 -11.84
CA HIS A 108 2.82 9.67 -12.45
C HIS A 108 2.59 9.89 -13.95
N PHE A 109 2.34 8.80 -14.66
CA PHE A 109 2.36 8.76 -16.12
C PHE A 109 0.99 8.56 -16.75
N SER A 110 -0.07 8.92 -16.03
CA SER A 110 -1.47 8.94 -16.43
C SER A 110 -2.25 7.63 -16.25
N PHE A 111 -3.41 7.73 -15.66
CA PHE A 111 -4.42 6.69 -15.50
C PHE A 111 -5.00 6.15 -16.81
N PHE A 112 -5.05 7.00 -17.84
CA PHE A 112 -5.72 6.72 -19.12
C PHE A 112 -4.75 6.35 -20.22
N THR A 113 -3.53 6.04 -19.85
CA THR A 113 -2.50 5.66 -20.83
C THR A 113 -2.37 4.14 -20.83
N GLY A 114 -2.29 3.51 -22.00
CA GLY A 114 -2.02 2.08 -22.06
C GLY A 114 -0.69 1.74 -21.35
N ARG A 115 -0.61 0.56 -20.77
CA ARG A 115 0.53 0.11 -19.94
C ARG A 115 1.88 0.29 -20.62
N GLU A 116 1.97 -0.05 -21.89
CA GLU A 116 3.20 0.12 -22.67
C GLU A 116 3.65 1.58 -22.74
N GLN A 117 2.71 2.47 -23.06
CA GLN A 117 2.97 3.89 -23.15
C GLN A 117 3.34 4.51 -21.78
N GLU A 118 2.71 4.03 -20.72
CA GLU A 118 3.03 4.43 -19.35
C GLU A 118 4.47 4.05 -18.99
N ASN A 119 4.90 2.82 -19.32
CA ASN A 119 6.28 2.36 -19.11
C ASN A 119 7.29 3.21 -19.89
N ARG A 120 7.00 3.55 -21.15
CA ARG A 120 7.88 4.39 -21.97
C ARG A 120 7.97 5.82 -21.40
N ASN A 121 6.88 6.37 -20.90
CA ASN A 121 6.88 7.68 -20.24
C ASN A 121 7.70 7.68 -18.95
N ALA A 122 7.58 6.63 -18.15
CA ALA A 122 8.38 6.45 -16.94
C ALA A 122 9.87 6.33 -17.26
N TRP A 123 10.19 5.54 -18.29
CA TRP A 123 11.56 5.37 -18.75
C TRP A 123 12.17 6.69 -19.24
N LEU A 124 11.44 7.47 -20.06
CA LEU A 124 11.90 8.77 -20.53
C LEU A 124 12.10 9.73 -19.36
N TRP A 125 11.17 9.76 -18.41
CA TRP A 125 11.26 10.61 -17.22
C TRP A 125 12.50 10.27 -16.38
N MET A 126 12.79 9.01 -16.15
CA MET A 126 14.00 8.59 -15.42
C MET A 126 15.27 8.92 -16.18
N SER A 127 15.28 8.83 -17.52
CA SER A 127 16.44 9.19 -18.33
C SER A 127 16.75 10.70 -18.36
N GLU A 128 15.75 11.55 -18.08
CA GLU A 128 15.87 13.01 -18.05
C GLU A 128 16.05 13.58 -16.63
N THR A 129 15.86 12.74 -15.60
CA THR A 129 15.79 13.20 -14.21
C THR A 129 16.87 12.52 -13.37
N GLU A 130 17.78 13.29 -12.84
CA GLU A 130 18.79 12.81 -11.90
C GLU A 130 18.13 12.36 -10.58
N ASP A 131 18.71 11.38 -9.90
CA ASP A 131 18.21 10.83 -8.64
C ASP A 131 16.71 10.47 -8.67
N SER A 132 16.26 9.89 -9.78
CA SER A 132 14.87 9.44 -9.96
C SER A 132 14.69 7.99 -9.53
N TYR A 133 13.59 7.73 -8.86
CA TYR A 133 13.19 6.43 -8.33
C TYR A 133 11.78 6.10 -8.78
N LEU A 134 11.54 4.84 -9.16
CA LEU A 134 10.24 4.44 -9.70
C LEU A 134 9.63 3.35 -8.83
N LEU A 135 8.47 3.63 -8.23
CA LEU A 135 7.69 2.69 -7.46
C LEU A 135 6.76 1.90 -8.39
N VAL A 136 6.81 0.58 -8.31
CA VAL A 136 6.00 -0.31 -9.13
C VAL A 136 5.46 -1.48 -8.31
N ALA A 137 4.27 -1.96 -8.66
CA ALA A 137 3.78 -3.21 -8.09
C ALA A 137 4.42 -4.40 -8.82
N ASP A 138 4.87 -5.41 -8.07
CA ASP A 138 5.67 -6.52 -8.59
C ASP A 138 4.94 -7.35 -9.66
N GLN A 139 3.63 -7.47 -9.60
CA GLN A 139 2.84 -8.19 -10.61
C GLN A 139 2.73 -7.47 -11.97
N ILE A 140 3.20 -6.22 -12.07
CA ILE A 140 3.10 -5.44 -13.32
C ILE A 140 4.22 -5.84 -14.27
N GLU A 141 3.88 -6.04 -15.54
CA GLU A 141 4.85 -6.20 -16.61
C GLU A 141 5.53 -4.87 -16.96
N LEU A 142 6.85 -4.90 -17.04
CA LEU A 142 7.69 -3.73 -17.22
C LEU A 142 8.59 -3.92 -18.46
N PRO A 143 8.08 -3.66 -19.68
CA PRO A 143 8.87 -3.87 -20.90
C PRO A 143 10.11 -2.96 -21.00
N CYS A 144 10.09 -1.80 -20.33
CA CYS A 144 11.20 -0.84 -20.33
C CYS A 144 12.12 -0.94 -19.10
N PHE A 145 11.86 -1.89 -18.20
CA PHE A 145 12.66 -2.08 -16.99
C PHE A 145 12.85 -3.56 -16.69
N THR A 146 13.92 -3.88 -15.95
CA THR A 146 14.09 -5.18 -15.31
C THR A 146 13.73 -5.09 -13.83
N LYS A 147 13.26 -6.19 -13.25
CA LYS A 147 13.01 -6.29 -11.79
C LYS A 147 14.23 -6.86 -11.07
N GLU A 148 15.23 -7.31 -11.81
CA GLU A 148 16.45 -7.86 -11.24
C GLU A 148 17.23 -6.74 -10.53
N GLY A 149 17.56 -6.96 -9.27
CA GLY A 149 18.21 -5.94 -8.45
C GLY A 149 17.28 -4.86 -7.87
N ALA A 150 15.98 -4.86 -8.20
CA ALA A 150 15.02 -3.92 -7.63
C ALA A 150 14.90 -4.06 -6.11
N ILE A 151 14.69 -2.96 -5.41
CA ILE A 151 14.63 -2.91 -3.95
C ILE A 151 13.19 -3.22 -3.47
N PRO A 152 12.94 -4.29 -2.71
CA PRO A 152 11.63 -4.57 -2.18
C PRO A 152 11.28 -3.60 -1.05
N VAL A 153 10.17 -2.86 -1.18
CA VAL A 153 9.73 -1.83 -0.22
C VAL A 153 8.47 -2.21 0.55
N GLY A 154 8.02 -3.45 0.43
CA GLY A 154 6.92 -4.00 1.21
C GLY A 154 5.63 -4.20 0.42
N THR A 155 4.52 -4.35 1.16
CA THR A 155 3.20 -4.67 0.58
C THR A 155 2.17 -3.62 0.95
N ALA A 156 1.31 -3.27 0.00
CA ALA A 156 0.13 -2.44 0.20
C ALA A 156 -0.99 -2.93 -0.72
N HIS A 157 -2.25 -2.88 -0.26
CA HIS A 157 -3.40 -3.31 -1.06
C HIS A 157 -3.31 -4.74 -1.61
N ARG A 158 -2.59 -5.64 -0.95
CA ARG A 158 -2.27 -7.03 -1.34
C ARG A 158 -1.21 -7.15 -2.45
N ASP A 159 -0.65 -6.06 -2.92
CA ASP A 159 0.39 -6.04 -3.92
C ASP A 159 1.75 -5.82 -3.25
N SER A 160 2.76 -6.56 -3.67
CA SER A 160 4.16 -6.28 -3.31
C SER A 160 4.68 -5.16 -4.18
N TYR A 161 5.48 -4.27 -3.61
CA TYR A 161 6.04 -3.12 -4.31
C TYR A 161 7.56 -3.19 -4.35
N LEU A 162 8.09 -2.78 -5.48
CA LEU A 162 9.50 -2.67 -5.78
C LEU A 162 9.84 -1.20 -6.06
N LEU A 163 11.01 -0.79 -5.62
CA LEU A 163 11.61 0.50 -5.98
C LEU A 163 12.72 0.24 -7.00
N LEU A 164 12.59 0.83 -8.16
CA LEU A 164 13.55 0.77 -9.25
C LEU A 164 14.40 2.04 -9.25
N THR A 165 15.64 1.89 -9.66
CA THR A 165 16.60 2.97 -9.93
C THR A 165 16.93 3.00 -11.42
N ASP A 166 17.84 3.85 -11.84
CA ASP A 166 18.40 3.90 -13.19
C ASP A 166 19.06 2.59 -13.62
N GLU A 167 19.62 1.81 -12.70
CA GLU A 167 20.24 0.50 -12.97
C GLU A 167 19.27 -0.50 -13.59
N GLN A 168 17.99 -0.39 -13.32
CA GLN A 168 16.95 -1.28 -13.83
C GLN A 168 16.38 -0.83 -15.19
N MET A 169 16.82 0.28 -15.73
CA MET A 169 16.37 0.77 -17.03
C MET A 169 16.86 -0.10 -18.18
N ASN A 170 15.94 -0.50 -19.07
CA ASN A 170 16.30 -1.19 -20.29
C ASN A 170 16.82 -0.17 -21.35
N PRO A 171 18.10 -0.21 -21.76
CA PRO A 171 18.64 0.74 -22.72
C PRO A 171 18.01 0.62 -24.12
N SER A 172 17.34 -0.49 -24.41
CA SER A 172 16.67 -0.73 -25.70
C SER A 172 15.24 -0.19 -25.73
N CYS A 173 14.73 0.42 -24.64
CA CYS A 173 13.40 1.00 -24.62
C CYS A 173 13.34 2.24 -25.52
N ALA A 174 12.29 2.33 -26.33
CA ALA A 174 12.05 3.50 -27.17
C ALA A 174 11.26 4.57 -26.42
N PRO A 175 11.52 5.87 -26.68
CA PRO A 175 10.74 6.95 -26.09
C PRO A 175 9.27 6.83 -26.49
N PRO A 176 8.35 7.43 -25.70
CA PRO A 176 6.93 7.40 -26.00
C PRO A 176 6.59 8.27 -27.23
N ASP A 177 5.55 7.89 -27.97
CA ASP A 177 5.03 8.70 -29.07
C ASP A 177 4.48 10.04 -28.60
N LYS A 178 3.94 10.05 -27.38
CA LYS A 178 3.40 11.24 -26.72
C LYS A 178 3.82 11.26 -25.26
N VAL A 179 4.53 12.30 -24.88
CA VAL A 179 4.95 12.51 -23.49
C VAL A 179 3.74 12.85 -22.62
N LYS A 180 3.54 12.05 -21.56
CA LYS A 180 2.55 12.28 -20.52
C LYS A 180 3.19 12.03 -19.17
N ARG A 181 3.37 13.09 -18.41
CA ARG A 181 3.79 13.03 -17.01
C ARG A 181 3.08 14.11 -16.22
N PHE A 182 2.75 13.82 -15.00
CA PHE A 182 2.07 14.73 -14.09
C PHE A 182 2.78 14.63 -12.74
N THR A 183 3.22 15.74 -12.23
CA THR A 183 3.84 15.83 -10.90
C THR A 183 2.86 16.48 -9.96
N THR A 184 2.51 15.78 -8.91
CA THR A 184 1.68 16.28 -7.81
C THR A 184 2.61 16.70 -6.69
N PRO A 185 2.53 17.95 -6.23
CA PRO A 185 3.37 18.45 -5.15
C PRO A 185 3.08 17.73 -3.82
N GLU A 186 4.04 17.77 -2.93
CA GLU A 186 3.91 17.25 -1.57
C GLU A 186 2.63 17.77 -0.88
N PRO A 187 1.83 16.92 -0.19
CA PRO A 187 0.57 17.34 0.44
C PRO A 187 0.71 18.52 1.42
N GLY A 188 1.86 18.65 2.07
CA GLY A 188 2.15 19.76 2.97
C GLY A 188 2.24 21.13 2.28
N SER A 189 2.57 21.16 0.99
CA SER A 189 2.68 22.37 0.19
C SER A 189 1.33 22.95 -0.27
N TRP A 190 0.22 22.25 -0.04
CA TRP A 190 -1.13 22.71 -0.44
C TRP A 190 -1.75 23.67 0.56
N GLN A 191 -1.06 23.98 1.66
CA GLN A 191 -1.56 24.84 2.74
C GLN A 191 -1.05 26.30 2.64
N ASP A 192 -0.24 26.60 1.64
CA ASP A 192 0.26 27.92 1.31
C ASP A 192 -0.55 28.50 0.07
#